data_707838af3e25c160dc6e977c324ea2a6
#
_entry.id   707838af3e25c160dc6e977c324ea2a6
#
_cell.length_a   1.000
_cell.length_b   1.000
_cell.length_c   1.000
_cell.angle_alpha   90.00
_cell.angle_beta   90.00
_cell.angle_gamma   90.00
#
_symmetry.space_group_name_H-M   'P 1'
#
loop_
_entity.id
_entity.type
_entity.pdbx_description
1 polymer ?
#
loop_
_entity_poly.entity_id
_entity_poly.type
_entity_poly.pdbx_seq_one_letter_code
_entity_poly.pdbx_strand_id
1 'polypeptide(L)'
;MDDIIDNVEAYILTVPNEKRPHWVSLFKVPSANELLIRVKTKSGAEGFGLATSYTDISPIVNVVKSGLLDEIIGMDALAPELVYEKLFGFTSSRIASENGWGREALIRISSAVDIACWDVLGHVGNLPLYKIFGGYSDKVPCYVTCAYYREGKDNSELRE
;
A
#
# COMPACT_ATOMS: atom_id res chain seq x y z
N MET A 1 16.11 19.50 -7.76
CA MET A 1 14.99 20.04 -6.98
C MET A 1 14.59 18.89 -6.08
N ASP A 2 14.72 19.06 -4.79
CA ASP A 2 14.41 18.03 -3.80
C ASP A 2 13.08 18.40 -3.15
N ASP A 3 12.24 17.42 -2.84
CA ASP A 3 11.00 17.64 -2.11
C ASP A 3 10.96 16.71 -0.88
N ILE A 4 11.31 17.27 0.24
CA ILE A 4 11.62 16.55 1.47
C ILE A 4 10.33 16.09 2.17
N ILE A 5 10.28 14.81 2.52
CA ILE A 5 9.21 14.22 3.33
C ILE A 5 9.17 14.93 4.71
N ASP A 6 8.06 15.58 4.98
CA ASP A 6 7.81 16.30 6.23
C ASP A 6 6.93 15.50 7.19
N ASN A 7 5.98 14.75 6.65
CA ASN A 7 5.07 13.91 7.43
C ASN A 7 4.60 12.67 6.66
N VAL A 8 4.40 11.58 7.37
CA VAL A 8 3.78 10.37 6.83
C VAL A 8 2.65 9.93 7.73
N GLU A 9 1.46 9.85 7.18
CA GLU A 9 0.24 9.46 7.90
C GLU A 9 -0.23 8.09 7.43
N ALA A 10 -0.77 7.30 8.35
CA ALA A 10 -1.31 5.97 8.09
C ALA A 10 -2.75 5.86 8.58
N TYR A 11 -3.66 5.49 7.69
CA TYR A 11 -5.09 5.33 7.97
C TYR A 11 -5.52 3.90 7.73
N ILE A 12 -6.21 3.31 8.69
CA ILE A 12 -6.77 1.96 8.54
C ILE A 12 -8.20 2.08 8.04
N LEU A 13 -8.44 1.52 6.87
CA LEU A 13 -9.75 1.48 6.24
C LEU A 13 -10.26 0.03 6.33
N THR A 14 -11.41 -0.18 6.94
CA THR A 14 -11.99 -1.51 7.11
C THR A 14 -13.43 -1.53 6.61
N VAL A 15 -13.72 -2.45 5.70
CA VAL A 15 -15.09 -2.73 5.25
C VAL A 15 -15.47 -4.13 5.72
N PRO A 16 -16.37 -4.26 6.70
CA PRO A 16 -16.81 -5.57 7.18
C PRO A 16 -17.68 -6.28 6.14
N ASN A 17 -17.44 -7.57 5.94
CA ASN A 17 -18.19 -8.42 5.00
C ASN A 17 -19.34 -9.21 5.66
N GLU A 18 -19.79 -8.81 6.85
CA GLU A 18 -20.82 -9.51 7.62
C GLU A 18 -22.13 -9.69 6.84
N LYS A 19 -22.53 -8.67 6.08
CA LYS A 19 -23.78 -8.70 5.29
C LYS A 19 -23.66 -9.48 3.97
N ARG A 20 -22.45 -9.69 3.47
CA ARG A 20 -22.16 -10.38 2.22
C ARG A 20 -20.88 -11.21 2.35
N PRO A 21 -20.85 -12.18 3.27
CA PRO A 21 -19.68 -12.99 3.48
C PRO A 21 -19.29 -13.70 2.18
N HIS A 22 -18.01 -13.64 1.86
CA HIS A 22 -17.45 -14.35 0.73
C HIS A 22 -16.12 -15.00 1.11
N TRP A 23 -15.67 -15.93 0.28
CA TRP A 23 -14.39 -16.60 0.47
C TRP A 23 -13.68 -16.83 -0.85
N VAL A 24 -12.38 -16.96 -0.77
CA VAL A 24 -11.52 -17.48 -1.81
C VAL A 24 -11.28 -18.96 -1.55
N SER A 25 -10.62 -19.66 -2.48
CA SER A 25 -10.37 -21.10 -2.34
C SER A 25 -9.67 -21.54 -1.04
N LEU A 26 -8.93 -20.63 -0.40
CA LEU A 26 -8.09 -20.93 0.76
C LEU A 26 -8.70 -20.49 2.09
N PHE A 27 -9.46 -19.39 2.13
CA PHE A 27 -9.97 -18.81 3.37
C PHE A 27 -11.22 -17.94 3.16
N LYS A 28 -11.96 -17.71 4.26
CA LYS A 28 -13.02 -16.71 4.30
C LYS A 28 -12.41 -15.32 4.42
N VAL A 29 -13.04 -14.34 3.78
CA VAL A 29 -12.66 -12.92 3.84
C VAL A 29 -13.64 -12.21 4.79
N PRO A 30 -13.31 -12.04 6.08
CA PRO A 30 -14.21 -11.45 7.07
C PRO A 30 -14.37 -9.95 6.86
N SER A 31 -13.36 -9.29 6.31
CA SER A 31 -13.35 -7.85 6.02
C SER A 31 -12.33 -7.55 4.94
N ALA A 32 -12.55 -6.48 4.20
CA ALA A 32 -11.51 -5.87 3.39
C ALA A 32 -10.77 -4.84 4.26
N ASN A 33 -9.48 -5.03 4.44
CA ASN A 33 -8.64 -4.17 5.25
C ASN A 33 -7.55 -3.54 4.39
N GLU A 34 -7.47 -2.22 4.43
CA GLU A 34 -6.48 -1.43 3.70
C GLU A 34 -5.75 -0.51 4.67
N LEU A 35 -4.44 -0.42 4.52
CA LEU A 35 -3.64 0.64 5.12
C LEU A 35 -3.38 1.69 4.04
N LEU A 36 -4.01 2.86 4.16
CA LEU A 36 -3.71 4.00 3.32
C LEU A 36 -2.53 4.77 3.92
N ILE A 37 -1.48 4.91 3.16
CA ILE A 37 -0.33 5.77 3.47
C ILE A 37 -0.50 7.09 2.72
N ARG A 38 -0.26 8.19 3.42
CA ARG A 38 -0.18 9.54 2.85
C ARG A 38 1.19 10.12 3.17
N VAL A 39 1.96 10.39 2.14
CA VAL A 39 3.23 11.11 2.24
C VAL A 39 2.98 12.59 1.97
N LYS A 40 3.47 13.45 2.86
CA LYS A 40 3.46 14.92 2.70
C LYS A 40 4.86 15.44 2.66
N THR A 41 5.09 16.40 1.78
CA THR A 41 6.40 17.05 1.63
C THR A 41 6.38 18.49 2.15
N LYS A 42 7.58 19.05 2.34
CA LYS A 42 7.75 20.46 2.77
C LYS A 42 7.21 21.48 1.78
N SER A 43 7.16 21.13 0.48
CA SER A 43 6.53 21.99 -0.53
C SER A 43 5.00 21.99 -0.45
N GLY A 44 4.41 21.03 0.28
CA GLY A 44 2.98 20.80 0.37
C GLY A 44 2.46 19.79 -0.66
N ALA A 45 3.33 19.15 -1.44
CA ALA A 45 2.92 18.06 -2.30
C ALA A 45 2.53 16.83 -1.46
N GLU A 46 1.56 16.06 -1.96
CA GLU A 46 1.05 14.87 -1.30
C GLU A 46 0.97 13.72 -2.28
N GLY A 47 1.19 12.51 -1.76
CA GLY A 47 0.99 11.28 -2.51
C GLY A 47 0.41 10.18 -1.64
N PHE A 48 -0.27 9.23 -2.28
CA PHE A 48 -1.01 8.18 -1.61
C PHE A 48 -0.61 6.80 -2.11
N GLY A 49 -0.56 5.83 -1.19
CA GLY A 49 -0.33 4.44 -1.50
C GLY A 49 -1.09 3.52 -0.57
N LEU A 50 -1.35 2.29 -0.99
CA LEU A 50 -2.16 1.31 -0.26
C LEU A 50 -1.36 0.04 0.04
N ALA A 51 -1.56 -0.49 1.25
CA ALA A 51 -1.16 -1.84 1.62
C ALA A 51 -2.40 -2.64 2.01
N THR A 52 -2.72 -3.65 1.20
CA THR A 52 -3.90 -4.51 1.39
C THR A 52 -3.61 -5.68 2.33
N SER A 53 -4.56 -6.05 3.18
CA SER A 53 -4.55 -7.32 3.91
C SER A 53 -5.90 -8.02 3.78
N TYR A 54 -5.87 -9.26 3.26
CA TYR A 54 -7.07 -10.11 3.14
C TYR A 54 -7.41 -10.86 4.43
N THR A 55 -6.55 -10.75 5.44
CA THR A 55 -6.70 -11.40 6.74
C THR A 55 -6.60 -10.36 7.84
N ASP A 56 -5.90 -10.67 8.92
CA ASP A 56 -5.66 -9.73 10.02
C ASP A 56 -4.66 -8.64 9.59
N ILE A 57 -5.05 -7.37 9.75
CA ILE A 57 -4.20 -6.20 9.48
C ILE A 57 -3.30 -5.83 10.67
N SER A 58 -3.52 -6.43 11.85
CA SER A 58 -2.81 -6.07 13.08
C SER A 58 -1.27 -6.11 12.96
N PRO A 59 -0.65 -7.07 12.24
CA PRO A 59 0.81 -7.05 12.06
C PRO A 59 1.30 -5.79 11.37
N ILE A 60 0.59 -5.31 10.34
CA ILE A 60 0.92 -4.06 9.63
C ILE A 60 0.76 -2.86 10.56
N VAL A 61 -0.36 -2.80 11.28
CA VAL A 61 -0.67 -1.72 12.24
C VAL A 61 0.38 -1.63 13.33
N ASN A 62 0.84 -2.76 13.86
CA ASN A 62 1.85 -2.80 14.91
C ASN A 62 3.20 -2.25 14.43
N VAL A 63 3.61 -2.59 13.21
CA VAL A 63 4.85 -2.06 12.61
C VAL A 63 4.76 -0.55 12.41
N VAL A 64 3.63 -0.04 11.90
CA VAL A 64 3.40 1.41 11.74
C VAL A 64 3.46 2.11 13.10
N LYS A 65 2.75 1.60 14.10
CA LYS A 65 2.73 2.20 15.46
C LYS A 65 4.07 2.17 16.17
N SER A 66 4.97 1.28 15.80
CA SER A 66 6.31 1.19 16.39
C SER A 66 7.33 2.14 15.74
N GLY A 67 6.89 3.05 14.86
CA GLY A 67 7.71 4.15 14.35
C GLY A 67 8.46 3.86 13.04
N LEU A 68 8.10 2.79 12.30
CA LEU A 68 8.77 2.52 11.01
C LEU A 68 8.72 3.70 10.05
N LEU A 69 7.60 4.43 10.02
CA LEU A 69 7.42 5.55 9.08
C LEU A 69 8.27 6.78 9.44
N ASP A 70 8.73 6.90 10.68
CA ASP A 70 9.61 7.99 11.11
C ASP A 70 10.99 7.87 10.45
N GLU A 71 11.39 6.66 10.03
CA GLU A 71 12.67 6.36 9.41
C GLU A 71 12.88 7.03 8.04
N ILE A 72 11.82 7.52 7.42
CA ILE A 72 11.87 8.17 6.10
C ILE A 72 11.60 9.69 6.17
N ILE A 73 11.29 10.22 7.33
CA ILE A 73 11.17 11.68 7.52
C ILE A 73 12.52 12.33 7.21
N GLY A 74 12.49 13.39 6.42
CA GLY A 74 13.70 14.09 5.97
C GLY A 74 14.34 13.53 4.70
N MET A 75 13.85 12.41 4.16
CA MET A 75 14.28 11.89 2.86
C MET A 75 13.59 12.66 1.71
N ASP A 76 14.18 12.60 0.53
CA ASP A 76 13.60 13.19 -0.67
C ASP A 76 12.52 12.27 -1.27
N ALA A 77 11.27 12.73 -1.31
CA ALA A 77 10.16 12.00 -1.90
C ALA A 77 10.29 11.84 -3.42
N LEU A 78 11.11 12.68 -4.09
CA LEU A 78 11.36 12.57 -5.53
C LEU A 78 12.42 11.50 -5.88
N ALA A 79 12.96 10.82 -4.86
CA ALA A 79 13.85 9.68 -4.99
C ALA A 79 13.20 8.40 -4.42
N PRO A 80 12.07 7.92 -5.00
CA PRO A 80 11.30 6.78 -4.45
C PRO A 80 12.14 5.54 -4.24
N GLU A 81 13.07 5.24 -5.13
CA GLU A 81 13.97 4.08 -5.03
C GLU A 81 14.82 4.12 -3.75
N LEU A 82 15.30 5.30 -3.34
CA LEU A 82 16.08 5.43 -2.09
C LEU A 82 15.20 5.25 -0.86
N VAL A 83 13.98 5.77 -0.89
CA VAL A 83 12.99 5.58 0.18
C VAL A 83 12.61 4.10 0.31
N TYR A 84 12.36 3.44 -0.83
CA TYR A 84 12.08 2.01 -0.87
C TYR A 84 13.25 1.19 -0.30
N GLU A 85 14.47 1.42 -0.77
CA GLU A 85 15.69 0.73 -0.29
C GLU A 85 15.87 0.86 1.23
N LYS A 86 15.65 2.05 1.78
CA LYS A 86 15.70 2.31 3.22
C LYS A 86 14.71 1.41 3.98
N LEU A 87 13.44 1.38 3.57
CA LEU A 87 12.41 0.60 4.24
C LEU A 87 12.57 -0.90 3.99
N PHE A 88 12.86 -1.31 2.75
CA PHE A 88 13.06 -2.70 2.39
C PHE A 88 14.26 -3.31 3.10
N GLY A 89 15.30 -2.51 3.36
CA GLY A 89 16.48 -2.93 4.12
C GLY A 89 16.16 -3.46 5.52
N PHE A 90 15.05 -3.01 6.14
CA PHE A 90 14.60 -3.56 7.41
C PHE A 90 14.17 -5.02 7.33
N THR A 91 13.78 -5.54 6.16
CA THR A 91 13.33 -6.94 6.00
C THR A 91 14.42 -7.98 6.36
N SER A 92 15.67 -7.59 6.38
CA SER A 92 16.83 -8.41 6.75
C SER A 92 17.64 -7.82 7.91
N SER A 93 17.12 -6.80 8.60
CA SER A 93 17.84 -6.11 9.66
C SER A 93 17.63 -6.74 11.03
N ARG A 94 18.62 -6.57 11.90
CA ARG A 94 18.52 -6.94 13.31
C ARG A 94 17.44 -6.11 14.03
N ILE A 95 17.30 -4.84 13.67
CA ILE A 95 16.30 -3.93 14.23
C ILE A 95 14.88 -4.48 14.04
N ALA A 96 14.56 -5.00 12.87
CA ALA A 96 13.25 -5.61 12.63
C ALA A 96 13.00 -6.82 13.55
N SER A 97 14.02 -7.68 13.74
CA SER A 97 13.92 -8.82 14.64
C SER A 97 13.72 -8.39 16.09
N GLU A 98 14.43 -7.40 16.57
CA GLU A 98 14.34 -6.86 17.93
C GLU A 98 12.98 -6.18 18.22
N ASN A 99 12.38 -5.55 17.20
CA ASN A 99 11.07 -4.92 17.30
C ASN A 99 9.90 -5.88 16.97
N GLY A 100 10.18 -7.12 16.59
CA GLY A 100 9.16 -8.08 16.19
C GLY A 100 8.45 -7.72 14.88
N TRP A 101 9.12 -6.98 13.98
CA TRP A 101 8.57 -6.59 12.70
C TRP A 101 8.58 -7.76 11.72
N GLY A 102 7.39 -8.24 11.38
CA GLY A 102 7.23 -9.32 10.41
C GLY A 102 7.62 -8.88 9.00
N ARG A 103 8.38 -9.74 8.29
CA ARG A 103 8.84 -9.45 6.91
C ARG A 103 7.70 -9.10 5.97
N GLU A 104 6.57 -9.79 6.05
CA GLU A 104 5.40 -9.53 5.19
C GLU A 104 4.84 -8.12 5.42
N ALA A 105 4.70 -7.71 6.69
CA ALA A 105 4.22 -6.38 7.04
C ALA A 105 5.18 -5.29 6.52
N LEU A 106 6.49 -5.50 6.68
CA LEU A 106 7.52 -4.58 6.17
C LEU A 106 7.42 -4.41 4.65
N ILE A 107 7.31 -5.51 3.89
CA ILE A 107 7.20 -5.46 2.42
C ILE A 107 5.93 -4.70 1.99
N ARG A 108 4.80 -4.95 2.64
CA ARG A 108 3.53 -4.28 2.31
C ARG A 108 3.60 -2.78 2.58
N ILE A 109 4.16 -2.38 3.72
CA ILE A 109 4.32 -0.97 4.07
C ILE A 109 5.31 -0.30 3.13
N SER A 110 6.47 -0.92 2.86
CA SER A 110 7.46 -0.39 1.91
C SER A 110 6.85 -0.15 0.53
N SER A 111 6.04 -1.10 0.04
CA SER A 111 5.34 -0.97 -1.24
C SER A 111 4.32 0.18 -1.24
N ALA A 112 3.56 0.36 -0.15
CA ALA A 112 2.60 1.46 -0.06
C ALA A 112 3.30 2.83 -0.01
N VAL A 113 4.42 2.93 0.71
CA VAL A 113 5.22 4.16 0.76
C VAL A 113 5.86 4.45 -0.59
N ASP A 114 6.39 3.44 -1.28
CA ASP A 114 6.95 3.56 -2.62
C ASP A 114 5.92 4.14 -3.60
N ILE A 115 4.72 3.55 -3.65
CA ILE A 115 3.61 4.07 -4.47
C ILE A 115 3.30 5.52 -4.12
N ALA A 116 3.26 5.89 -2.83
CA ALA A 116 2.99 7.25 -2.41
C ALA A 116 4.09 8.23 -2.86
N CYS A 117 5.36 7.84 -2.82
CA CYS A 117 6.47 8.67 -3.32
C CYS A 117 6.40 8.84 -4.84
N TRP A 118 6.08 7.78 -5.61
CA TRP A 118 5.83 7.90 -7.04
C TRP A 118 4.66 8.83 -7.36
N ASP A 119 3.59 8.80 -6.54
CA ASP A 119 2.45 9.69 -6.68
C ASP A 119 2.84 11.16 -6.43
N VAL A 120 3.65 11.44 -5.38
CA VAL A 120 4.27 12.77 -5.15
C VAL A 120 5.05 13.22 -6.39
N LEU A 121 5.90 12.35 -6.94
CA LEU A 121 6.72 12.66 -8.11
C LEU A 121 5.85 13.00 -9.33
N GLY A 122 4.76 12.27 -9.54
CA GLY A 122 3.76 12.56 -10.57
C GLY A 122 3.13 13.94 -10.41
N HIS A 123 2.71 14.27 -9.18
CA HIS A 123 2.11 15.57 -8.85
C HIS A 123 3.09 16.73 -9.03
N VAL A 124 4.30 16.62 -8.49
CA VAL A 124 5.35 17.66 -8.61
C VAL A 124 5.77 17.84 -10.07
N GLY A 125 5.91 16.75 -10.81
CA GLY A 125 6.23 16.78 -12.25
C GLY A 125 5.07 17.21 -13.15
N ASN A 126 3.85 17.30 -12.60
CA ASN A 126 2.61 17.55 -13.36
C ASN A 126 2.47 16.59 -14.57
N LEU A 127 2.83 15.34 -14.37
CA LEU A 127 2.78 14.28 -15.37
C LEU A 127 2.14 13.01 -14.80
N PRO A 128 1.28 12.33 -15.57
CA PRO A 128 0.80 11.01 -15.15
C PRO A 128 1.95 9.99 -15.16
N LEU A 129 1.94 9.08 -14.19
CA LEU A 129 3.03 8.12 -13.97
C LEU A 129 3.38 7.29 -15.22
N TYR A 130 2.39 6.90 -16.02
CA TYR A 130 2.69 6.14 -17.24
C TYR A 130 3.61 6.89 -18.22
N LYS A 131 3.57 8.23 -18.24
CA LYS A 131 4.49 9.06 -19.03
C LYS A 131 5.88 9.12 -18.39
N ILE A 132 5.94 9.19 -17.07
CA ILE A 132 7.21 9.15 -16.33
C ILE A 132 7.92 7.82 -16.59
N PHE A 133 7.17 6.71 -16.67
CA PHE A 133 7.67 5.37 -17.00
C PHE A 133 7.90 5.12 -18.48
N GLY A 134 7.94 6.19 -19.30
CA GLY A 134 8.31 6.08 -20.71
C GLY A 134 7.15 6.19 -21.71
N GLY A 135 5.90 6.22 -21.26
CA GLY A 135 4.74 6.54 -22.10
C GLY A 135 4.42 5.55 -23.22
N TYR A 136 4.84 4.28 -23.11
CA TYR A 136 4.63 3.29 -24.17
C TYR A 136 3.15 3.08 -24.51
N SER A 137 2.26 3.09 -23.52
CA SER A 137 0.81 2.96 -23.73
C SER A 137 0.03 3.71 -22.67
N ASP A 138 -1.05 4.38 -23.08
CA ASP A 138 -2.04 4.99 -22.19
C ASP A 138 -3.22 4.04 -21.88
N LYS A 139 -3.20 2.84 -22.46
CA LYS A 139 -4.23 1.80 -22.29
C LYS A 139 -3.58 0.48 -21.91
N VAL A 140 -4.06 -0.09 -20.82
CA VAL A 140 -3.61 -1.39 -20.34
C VAL A 140 -4.78 -2.39 -20.38
N PRO A 141 -4.65 -3.53 -21.08
CA PRO A 141 -5.65 -4.59 -21.01
C PRO A 141 -5.79 -5.06 -19.56
N CYS A 142 -7.01 -5.15 -19.06
CA CYS A 142 -7.28 -5.65 -17.72
C CYS A 142 -8.37 -6.73 -17.76
N TYR A 143 -8.38 -7.57 -16.75
CA TYR A 143 -9.49 -8.46 -16.45
C TYR A 143 -10.08 -8.11 -15.09
N VAL A 144 -11.37 -8.35 -14.93
CA VAL A 144 -12.06 -8.11 -13.66
C VAL A 144 -12.11 -9.42 -12.88
N THR A 145 -11.51 -9.42 -11.69
CA THR A 145 -11.67 -10.53 -10.75
C THR A 145 -13.01 -10.38 -10.05
N CYS A 146 -13.90 -11.35 -10.26
CA CYS A 146 -15.26 -11.34 -9.71
C CYS A 146 -15.69 -12.75 -9.34
N ALA A 147 -16.99 -12.90 -8.99
CA ALA A 147 -17.59 -14.19 -8.72
C ALA A 147 -16.96 -14.96 -7.56
N TYR A 148 -16.60 -14.28 -6.48
CA TYR A 148 -16.14 -14.90 -5.25
C TYR A 148 -17.19 -15.88 -4.68
N TYR A 149 -16.72 -16.95 -4.04
CA TYR A 149 -17.58 -17.93 -3.40
C TYR A 149 -18.45 -17.28 -2.33
N ARG A 150 -19.75 -17.58 -2.37
CA ARG A 150 -20.75 -17.12 -1.37
C ARG A 150 -21.69 -18.25 -1.06
N GLU A 151 -22.17 -18.32 0.18
CA GLU A 151 -23.16 -19.27 0.57
C GLU A 151 -24.50 -19.01 -0.15
N GLY A 152 -25.11 -20.09 -0.70
CA GLY A 152 -26.36 -20.02 -1.46
C GLY A 152 -26.25 -19.48 -2.88
N LYS A 153 -25.07 -19.10 -3.35
CA LYS A 153 -24.87 -18.61 -4.71
C LYS A 153 -24.55 -19.75 -5.66
N ASP A 154 -25.41 -19.94 -6.65
CA ASP A 154 -25.22 -20.94 -7.71
C ASP A 154 -24.64 -20.34 -9.00
N ASN A 155 -24.42 -21.22 -10.01
CA ASN A 155 -23.85 -20.80 -11.28
C ASN A 155 -24.74 -19.86 -12.11
N SER A 156 -26.05 -19.75 -11.82
CA SER A 156 -26.95 -18.84 -12.52
C SER A 156 -26.76 -17.42 -12.04
N GLU A 157 -26.59 -17.24 -10.73
CA GLU A 157 -26.31 -15.92 -10.13
C GLU A 157 -24.89 -15.37 -10.43
N LEU A 158 -24.00 -16.22 -10.91
CA LEU A 158 -22.64 -15.81 -11.36
C LEU A 158 -22.64 -15.21 -12.77
N ARG A 159 -23.76 -15.30 -13.50
CA ARG A 159 -23.88 -14.81 -14.88
C ARG A 159 -24.52 -13.43 -14.98
N GLU A 160 -25.08 -12.92 -13.90
CA GLU A 160 -25.59 -11.57 -13.76
C GLU A 160 -24.52 -10.61 -13.19
#